data_49ecb9dc0097ba0ed2d65281147e2541
#
_entry.id   49ecb9dc0097ba0ed2d65281147e2541
#
_cell.length_a   1.000
_cell.length_b   1.000
_cell.length_c   1.000
_cell.angle_alpha   90.00
_cell.angle_beta   90.00
_cell.angle_gamma   90.00
#
_symmetry.space_group_name_H-M   'P 1'
#
loop_
_entity.id
_entity.type
_entity.pdbx_description
1 polymer ?
#
loop_
_entity_poly.entity_id
_entity_poly.type
_entity_poly.pdbx_seq_one_letter_code
_entity_poly.pdbx_strand_id
1 'polypeptide(L)'
;MPDYWIANDPGVVSGLMVWDGKNSWAQEGLAYEMVRLVESELAAASQWQDWNLHVIVEGVTLPRMSHSPAKDGFGQIESIGTLCYLAQKYGAELLPQDPSMRKGITLAMLQKIGWYYPSPDKHMVDSAKHLVVALLRKRILRIEELI
;
A
#
# COMPACT_ATOMS: atom_id res chain seq x y z
N MET A 1 -4.60 -1.02 -21.01
CA MET A 1 -4.77 -0.03 -19.93
C MET A 1 -3.55 -0.03 -19.02
N PRO A 2 -3.00 1.12 -18.70
CA PRO A 2 -1.92 1.19 -17.75
C PRO A 2 -2.39 0.84 -16.34
N ASP A 3 -1.46 0.35 -15.51
CA ASP A 3 -1.75 -0.04 -14.12
C ASP A 3 -1.38 1.09 -13.15
N TYR A 4 -2.25 1.32 -12.17
CA TYR A 4 -2.05 2.26 -11.07
C TYR A 4 -2.13 1.53 -9.74
N TRP A 5 -1.08 1.59 -8.97
CA TRP A 5 -0.88 0.80 -7.77
C TRP A 5 -0.80 1.66 -6.53
N ILE A 6 -1.55 1.30 -5.52
CA ILE A 6 -1.52 1.91 -4.19
C ILE A 6 -1.30 0.81 -3.17
N ALA A 7 -0.23 0.89 -2.38
CA ALA A 7 0.03 -0.02 -1.28
C ALA A 7 -0.04 0.73 0.05
N ASN A 8 -0.78 0.18 1.00
CA ASN A 8 -0.95 0.77 2.32
C ASN A 8 -0.55 -0.22 3.42
N ASP A 9 0.28 0.27 4.35
CA ASP A 9 0.58 -0.38 5.62
C ASP A 9 -0.29 0.30 6.70
N PRO A 10 -1.45 -0.32 7.07
CA PRO A 10 -2.41 0.33 7.94
C PRO A 10 -2.00 0.25 9.41
N GLY A 11 -2.33 1.27 10.17
CA GLY A 11 -2.06 1.39 11.61
C GLY A 11 -2.47 2.77 12.09
N VAL A 12 -2.20 3.09 13.35
CA VAL A 12 -2.42 4.45 13.88
C VAL A 12 -1.56 5.46 13.10
N VAL A 13 -0.31 5.10 12.84
CA VAL A 13 0.53 5.70 11.81
C VAL A 13 0.54 4.74 10.63
N SER A 14 0.26 5.23 9.46
CA SER A 14 0.15 4.43 8.22
C SER A 14 1.18 4.87 7.21
N GLY A 15 1.67 3.93 6.41
CA GLY A 15 2.50 4.19 5.25
C GLY A 15 1.71 4.01 3.96
N LEU A 16 2.10 4.76 2.95
CA LEU A 16 1.53 4.71 1.62
C LEU A 16 2.64 4.71 0.57
N MET A 17 2.51 3.85 -0.43
CA MET A 17 3.35 3.83 -1.62
C MET A 17 2.46 3.83 -2.85
N VAL A 18 2.73 4.73 -3.78
CA VAL A 18 1.98 4.85 -5.05
C VAL A 18 2.94 4.68 -6.23
N TRP A 19 2.50 3.96 -7.24
CA TRP A 19 3.24 3.76 -8.48
C TRP A 19 2.28 3.71 -9.68
N ASP A 20 2.56 4.52 -10.68
CA ASP A 20 1.76 4.61 -11.92
C ASP A 20 2.36 3.82 -13.10
N GLY A 21 3.27 2.92 -12.82
CA GLY A 21 4.01 2.18 -13.85
C GLY A 21 5.30 2.89 -14.28
N LYS A 22 5.48 4.16 -13.93
CA LYS A 22 6.61 4.99 -14.34
C LYS A 22 7.19 5.78 -13.18
N ASN A 23 6.34 6.50 -12.46
CA ASN A 23 6.69 7.34 -11.32
C ASN A 23 6.19 6.72 -10.02
N SER A 24 6.92 6.96 -8.95
CA SER A 24 6.54 6.51 -7.61
C SER A 24 6.73 7.61 -6.58
N TRP A 25 5.93 7.54 -5.53
CA TRP A 25 6.10 8.36 -4.34
C TRP A 25 5.57 7.61 -3.11
N ALA A 26 6.00 8.03 -1.94
CA ALA A 26 5.57 7.46 -0.69
C ALA A 26 5.31 8.56 0.34
N GLN A 27 4.42 8.27 1.28
CA GLN A 27 4.10 9.16 2.38
C GLN A 27 3.72 8.36 3.62
N GLU A 28 3.92 8.96 4.77
CA GLU A 28 3.60 8.40 6.07
C GLU A 28 2.84 9.44 6.88
N GLY A 29 1.88 9.03 7.67
CA GLY A 29 1.08 9.92 8.49
C GLY A 29 0.00 9.19 9.28
N LEU A 30 -0.90 9.94 9.89
CA LEU A 30 -2.01 9.38 10.63
C LEU A 30 -2.94 8.59 9.72
N ALA A 31 -3.54 7.54 10.24
CA ALA A 31 -4.36 6.61 9.47
C ALA A 31 -5.43 7.31 8.64
N TYR A 32 -6.19 8.24 9.24
CA TYR A 32 -7.24 8.95 8.51
C TYR A 32 -6.71 9.86 7.40
N GLU A 33 -5.53 10.43 7.57
CA GLU A 33 -4.88 11.27 6.54
C GLU A 33 -4.48 10.41 5.33
N MET A 34 -3.90 9.22 5.60
CA MET A 34 -3.50 8.31 4.53
C MET A 34 -4.68 7.74 3.78
N VAL A 35 -5.77 7.42 4.47
CA VAL A 35 -7.02 6.96 3.82
C VAL A 35 -7.62 8.05 2.92
N ARG A 36 -7.63 9.30 3.36
CA ARG A 36 -8.06 10.44 2.53
C ARG A 36 -7.18 10.63 1.29
N LEU A 37 -5.89 10.41 1.46
CA LEU A 37 -4.94 10.47 0.36
C LEU A 37 -5.19 9.35 -0.66
N VAL A 38 -5.45 8.12 -0.21
CA VAL A 38 -5.85 7.02 -1.08
C VAL A 38 -7.13 7.36 -1.85
N GLU A 39 -8.14 7.92 -1.19
CA GLU A 39 -9.36 8.34 -1.86
C GLU A 39 -9.08 9.39 -2.94
N SER A 40 -8.26 10.39 -2.64
CA SER A 40 -7.87 11.42 -3.62
C SER A 40 -7.15 10.83 -4.82
N GLU A 41 -6.23 9.89 -4.59
CA GLU A 41 -5.50 9.21 -5.67
C GLU A 41 -6.42 8.37 -6.55
N LEU A 42 -7.30 7.57 -5.94
CA LEU A 42 -8.27 6.76 -6.70
C LEU A 42 -9.25 7.63 -7.48
N ALA A 43 -9.74 8.70 -6.88
CA ALA A 43 -10.64 9.65 -7.56
C ALA A 43 -9.96 10.31 -8.74
N ALA A 44 -8.73 10.80 -8.57
CA ALA A 44 -7.97 11.41 -9.65
C ALA A 44 -7.68 10.41 -10.77
N ALA A 45 -7.17 9.21 -10.44
CA ALA A 45 -6.86 8.19 -11.42
C ALA A 45 -8.10 7.75 -12.21
N SER A 46 -9.27 7.63 -11.55
CA SER A 46 -10.52 7.24 -12.21
C SER A 46 -11.08 8.31 -13.16
N GLN A 47 -10.72 9.59 -12.95
CA GLN A 47 -11.22 10.70 -13.78
C GLN A 47 -10.38 10.97 -15.03
N TRP A 48 -9.07 10.75 -14.97
CA TRP A 48 -8.15 11.28 -15.97
C TRP A 48 -7.69 10.27 -17.02
N GLN A 49 -7.73 8.96 -16.70
CA GLN A 49 -7.34 7.88 -17.63
C GLN A 49 -8.06 6.58 -17.30
N ASP A 50 -8.14 5.70 -18.30
CA ASP A 50 -8.59 4.32 -18.08
C ASP A 50 -7.46 3.51 -17.44
N TRP A 51 -7.27 3.68 -16.13
CA TRP A 51 -6.32 2.91 -15.34
C TRP A 51 -6.91 1.60 -14.85
N ASN A 52 -6.11 0.54 -14.84
CA ASN A 52 -6.35 -0.60 -13.97
C ASN A 52 -5.92 -0.22 -12.55
N LEU A 53 -6.86 -0.05 -11.67
CA LEU A 53 -6.60 0.38 -10.29
C LEU A 53 -6.37 -0.83 -9.40
N HIS A 54 -5.30 -0.81 -8.61
CA HIS A 54 -4.95 -1.87 -7.66
C HIS A 54 -4.67 -1.25 -6.28
N VAL A 55 -5.32 -1.79 -5.25
CA VAL A 55 -5.10 -1.38 -3.86
C VAL A 55 -4.60 -2.59 -3.08
N ILE A 56 -3.39 -2.48 -2.56
CA ILE A 56 -2.74 -3.48 -1.73
C ILE A 56 -2.89 -3.04 -0.28
N VAL A 57 -3.43 -3.90 0.55
CA VAL A 57 -3.62 -3.65 1.98
C VAL A 57 -2.96 -4.76 2.77
N GLU A 58 -2.10 -4.40 3.73
CA GLU A 58 -1.65 -5.36 4.72
C GLU A 58 -2.85 -5.79 5.56
N GLY A 59 -3.32 -7.02 5.32
CA GLY A 59 -4.41 -7.63 6.07
C GLY A 59 -3.88 -8.31 7.32
N VAL A 60 -4.64 -8.23 8.40
CA VAL A 60 -4.29 -8.89 9.68
C VAL A 60 -5.36 -9.93 9.96
N THR A 61 -4.93 -11.14 10.33
CA THR A 61 -5.85 -12.14 10.85
C THR A 61 -6.38 -11.70 12.21
N LEU A 62 -7.69 -11.88 12.45
CA LEU A 62 -8.37 -11.47 13.68
C LEU A 62 -7.59 -11.74 14.99
N PRO A 63 -6.93 -12.90 15.20
CA PRO A 63 -6.17 -13.15 16.42
C PRO A 63 -4.92 -12.28 16.60
N ARG A 64 -4.45 -11.62 15.54
CA ARG A 64 -3.25 -10.76 15.54
C ARG A 64 -3.58 -9.28 15.53
N MET A 65 -4.86 -8.92 15.47
CA MET A 65 -5.27 -7.53 15.45
C MET A 65 -4.99 -6.89 16.82
N SER A 66 -4.34 -5.73 16.78
CA SER A 66 -4.22 -4.90 17.96
C SER A 66 -5.60 -4.37 18.34
N HIS A 67 -6.02 -4.64 19.58
CA HIS A 67 -7.28 -4.12 20.12
C HIS A 67 -7.09 -2.78 20.82
N SER A 68 -5.90 -2.19 20.76
CA SER A 68 -5.67 -0.86 21.30
C SER A 68 -6.45 0.18 20.51
N PRO A 69 -7.39 0.91 21.13
CA PRO A 69 -8.12 1.94 20.43
C PRO A 69 -7.15 3.05 19.98
N ALA A 70 -7.28 3.48 18.74
CA ALA A 70 -6.57 4.65 18.25
C ALA A 70 -7.04 5.88 19.05
N LYS A 71 -6.11 6.81 19.35
CA LYS A 71 -6.42 8.03 20.09
C LYS A 71 -7.48 8.90 19.41
N ASP A 72 -7.55 8.84 18.10
CA ASP A 72 -8.50 9.57 17.25
C ASP A 72 -9.71 8.71 16.85
N GLY A 73 -9.84 7.49 17.37
CA GLY A 73 -10.90 6.54 17.02
C GLY A 73 -10.73 5.91 15.63
N PHE A 74 -9.59 6.13 14.97
CA PHE A 74 -9.31 5.59 13.63
C PHE A 74 -7.96 4.87 13.65
N GLY A 75 -8.00 3.55 13.52
CA GLY A 75 -6.82 2.69 13.57
C GLY A 75 -6.76 1.70 12.41
N GLN A 76 -6.11 0.59 12.66
CA GLN A 76 -5.84 -0.43 11.64
C GLN A 76 -7.13 -1.04 11.06
N ILE A 77 -8.10 -1.39 11.90
CA ILE A 77 -9.35 -2.02 11.47
C ILE A 77 -10.16 -1.05 10.61
N GLU A 78 -10.29 0.17 11.05
CA GLU A 78 -11.02 1.24 10.36
C GLU A 78 -10.37 1.55 9.02
N SER A 79 -9.03 1.60 8.98
CA SER A 79 -8.27 1.80 7.74
C SER A 79 -8.54 0.68 6.74
N ILE A 80 -8.46 -0.58 7.16
CA ILE A 80 -8.68 -1.74 6.30
C ILE A 80 -10.11 -1.71 5.74
N GLY A 81 -11.11 -1.49 6.61
CA GLY A 81 -12.51 -1.41 6.18
C GLY A 81 -12.76 -0.28 5.18
N THR A 82 -12.17 0.89 5.43
CA THR A 82 -12.32 2.05 4.54
C THR A 82 -11.63 1.81 3.20
N LEU A 83 -10.44 1.21 3.19
CA LEU A 83 -9.73 0.89 1.95
C LEU A 83 -10.47 -0.16 1.11
N CYS A 84 -11.10 -1.15 1.76
CA CYS A 84 -11.97 -2.11 1.07
C CYS A 84 -13.16 -1.40 0.40
N TYR A 85 -13.80 -0.49 1.11
CA TYR A 85 -14.90 0.32 0.58
C TYR A 85 -14.44 1.19 -0.61
N LEU A 86 -13.32 1.87 -0.48
CA LEU A 86 -12.78 2.73 -1.54
C LEU A 86 -12.40 1.93 -2.78
N ALA A 87 -11.77 0.77 -2.61
CA ALA A 87 -11.45 -0.11 -3.72
C ALA A 87 -12.71 -0.50 -4.49
N GLN A 88 -13.76 -0.89 -3.79
CA GLN A 88 -15.05 -1.22 -4.40
C GLN A 88 -15.67 0.01 -5.10
N LYS A 89 -15.69 1.15 -4.43
CA LYS A 89 -16.26 2.41 -4.96
C LYS A 89 -15.65 2.84 -6.28
N TYR A 90 -14.34 2.69 -6.43
CA TYR A 90 -13.60 3.11 -7.62
C TYR A 90 -13.26 1.97 -8.58
N GLY A 91 -13.78 0.78 -8.36
CA GLY A 91 -13.54 -0.38 -9.22
C GLY A 91 -12.10 -0.88 -9.20
N ALA A 92 -11.39 -0.67 -8.10
CA ALA A 92 -10.02 -1.15 -7.93
C ALA A 92 -9.99 -2.62 -7.51
N GLU A 93 -9.01 -3.36 -8.01
CA GLU A 93 -8.70 -4.70 -7.48
C GLU A 93 -8.14 -4.55 -6.07
N LEU A 94 -8.73 -5.22 -5.10
CA LEU A 94 -8.24 -5.26 -3.72
C LEU A 94 -7.32 -6.48 -3.56
N LEU A 95 -6.10 -6.24 -3.10
CA LEU A 95 -5.07 -7.26 -2.88
C LEU A 95 -4.65 -7.27 -1.41
N PRO A 96 -5.33 -8.04 -0.54
CA PRO A 96 -4.90 -8.19 0.83
C PRO A 96 -3.63 -9.03 0.90
N GLN A 97 -2.69 -8.62 1.75
CA GLN A 97 -1.44 -9.34 1.98
C GLN A 97 -1.20 -9.55 3.46
N ASP A 98 -0.73 -10.74 3.83
CA ASP A 98 -0.28 -11.03 5.19
C ASP A 98 1.05 -10.31 5.46
N PRO A 99 1.27 -9.77 6.67
CA PRO A 99 2.54 -9.12 7.02
C PRO A 99 3.78 -9.98 6.78
N SER A 100 3.66 -11.30 6.86
CA SER A 100 4.77 -12.22 6.61
C SER A 100 5.24 -12.22 5.14
N MET A 101 4.40 -11.83 4.20
CA MET A 101 4.73 -11.86 2.77
C MET A 101 5.87 -10.90 2.41
N ARG A 102 6.03 -9.80 3.15
CA ARG A 102 7.08 -8.81 2.90
C ARG A 102 8.47 -9.20 3.42
N LYS A 103 8.57 -10.26 4.22
CA LYS A 103 9.83 -10.67 4.86
C LYS A 103 10.96 -10.99 3.89
N GLY A 104 10.63 -11.47 2.70
CA GLY A 104 11.60 -11.78 1.66
C GLY A 104 12.14 -10.57 0.91
N ILE A 105 11.55 -9.39 1.08
CA ILE A 105 11.96 -8.16 0.42
C ILE A 105 12.90 -7.37 1.34
N THR A 106 14.13 -7.16 0.88
CA THR A 106 15.18 -6.48 1.66
C THR A 106 15.25 -4.99 1.31
N LEU A 107 15.88 -4.21 2.19
CA LEU A 107 16.16 -2.79 1.91
C LEU A 107 17.05 -2.63 0.68
N ALA A 108 18.02 -3.51 0.48
CA ALA A 108 18.90 -3.48 -0.68
C ALA A 108 18.11 -3.66 -1.99
N MET A 109 17.09 -4.52 -2.00
CA MET A 109 16.20 -4.67 -3.16
C MET A 109 15.43 -3.38 -3.45
N LEU A 110 14.88 -2.72 -2.42
CA LEU A 110 14.19 -1.44 -2.59
C LEU A 110 15.12 -0.34 -3.07
N GLN A 111 16.33 -0.29 -2.54
CA GLN A 111 17.35 0.68 -2.97
C GLN A 111 17.71 0.49 -4.45
N LYS A 112 17.85 -0.75 -4.88
CA LYS A 112 18.20 -1.08 -6.27
C LYS A 112 17.18 -0.56 -7.28
N ILE A 113 15.90 -0.65 -6.96
CA ILE A 113 14.81 -0.17 -7.86
C ILE A 113 14.38 1.26 -7.58
N GLY A 114 15.03 1.96 -6.64
CA GLY A 114 14.72 3.35 -6.31
C GLY A 114 13.45 3.54 -5.46
N TRP A 115 13.02 2.51 -4.74
CA TRP A 115 11.80 2.53 -3.92
C TRP A 115 12.10 2.51 -2.42
N TYR A 116 13.29 2.89 -2.01
CA TYR A 116 13.63 3.05 -0.62
C TYR A 116 13.32 4.48 -0.15
N TYR A 117 12.29 4.61 0.63
CA TYR A 117 11.85 5.87 1.25
C TYR A 117 12.09 5.78 2.75
N PRO A 118 13.21 6.30 3.27
CA PRO A 118 13.52 6.18 4.69
C PRO A 118 12.55 6.99 5.54
N SER A 119 12.05 6.39 6.60
CA SER A 119 11.22 7.03 7.62
C SER A 119 11.52 6.44 8.99
N PRO A 120 11.31 7.20 10.09
CA PRO A 120 11.58 6.72 11.45
C PRO A 120 10.81 5.43 11.79
N ASP A 121 9.56 5.31 11.36
CA ASP A 121 8.66 4.23 11.72
C ASP A 121 8.57 3.12 10.66
N LYS A 122 9.28 3.24 9.55
CA LYS A 122 9.38 2.25 8.47
C LYS A 122 8.07 1.91 7.75
N HIS A 123 6.99 2.64 7.95
CA HIS A 123 5.70 2.34 7.31
C HIS A 123 5.73 2.52 5.79
N MET A 124 6.47 3.52 5.28
CA MET A 124 6.69 3.67 3.84
C MET A 124 7.50 2.49 3.27
N VAL A 125 8.50 2.04 4.00
CA VAL A 125 9.31 0.87 3.62
C VAL A 125 8.45 -0.38 3.54
N ASP A 126 7.59 -0.61 4.51
CA ASP A 126 6.70 -1.77 4.53
C ASP A 126 5.67 -1.71 3.40
N SER A 127 5.11 -0.54 3.11
CA SER A 127 4.22 -0.34 1.96
C SER A 127 4.92 -0.64 0.63
N ALA A 128 6.16 -0.17 0.47
CA ALA A 128 6.95 -0.46 -0.73
C ALA A 128 7.24 -1.95 -0.87
N LYS A 129 7.54 -2.66 0.22
CA LYS A 129 7.74 -4.12 0.21
C LYS A 129 6.47 -4.86 -0.23
N HIS A 130 5.30 -4.45 0.26
CA HIS A 130 4.03 -5.03 -0.17
C HIS A 130 3.75 -4.80 -1.65
N LEU A 131 4.09 -3.63 -2.18
CA LEU A 131 3.98 -3.35 -3.61
C LEU A 131 4.88 -4.29 -4.41
N VAL A 132 6.14 -4.46 -4.02
CA VAL A 132 7.07 -5.39 -4.68
C VAL A 132 6.51 -6.81 -4.70
N VAL A 133 5.98 -7.30 -3.59
CA VAL A 133 5.35 -8.63 -3.51
C VAL A 133 4.21 -8.78 -4.50
N ALA A 134 3.34 -7.79 -4.61
CA ALA A 134 2.23 -7.81 -5.57
C ALA A 134 2.73 -7.86 -7.02
N LEU A 135 3.71 -7.04 -7.36
CA LEU A 135 4.28 -6.99 -8.71
C LEU A 135 5.02 -8.27 -9.10
N LEU A 136 5.73 -8.91 -8.16
CA LEU A 136 6.35 -10.22 -8.37
C LEU A 136 5.29 -11.30 -8.64
N ARG A 137 4.20 -11.30 -7.87
CA ARG A 137 3.09 -12.24 -8.04
C ARG A 137 2.36 -12.06 -9.38
N LYS A 138 2.19 -10.84 -9.81
CA LYS A 138 1.60 -10.50 -11.11
C LYS A 138 2.59 -10.67 -12.28
N ARG A 139 3.85 -11.01 -12.00
CA ARG A 139 4.93 -11.14 -12.99
C ARG A 139 5.20 -9.86 -13.78
N ILE A 140 4.91 -8.71 -13.18
CA ILE A 140 5.24 -7.38 -13.71
C ILE A 140 6.71 -7.07 -13.40
N LEU A 141 7.17 -7.44 -12.21
CA LEU A 141 8.55 -7.36 -11.77
C LEU A 141 9.14 -8.77 -11.68
N ARG A 142 10.43 -8.92 -11.99
CA ARG A 142 11.15 -10.19 -11.89
C ARG A 142 12.18 -10.12 -10.77
N ILE A 143 12.44 -11.24 -10.11
CA ILE A 143 13.38 -11.29 -8.99
C ILE A 143 14.79 -10.85 -9.40
N GLU A 144 15.19 -11.11 -10.65
CA GLU A 144 16.49 -10.72 -11.20
C GLU A 144 16.67 -9.20 -11.25
N GLU A 145 15.59 -8.46 -11.30
CA GLU A 145 15.62 -6.99 -11.28
C GLU A 145 15.89 -6.44 -9.87
N LEU A 146 15.71 -7.27 -8.82
CA LEU A 146 15.87 -6.90 -7.42
C LEU A 146 17.23 -7.28 -6.82
N ILE A 147 17.96 -8.21 -7.45
CA ILE A 147 19.22 -8.75 -6.93
C ILE A 147 20.45 -8.28 -7.68
#